data_d2d24013312d27c19b71e6b5e3521bda
#
_entry.id   d2d24013312d27c19b71e6b5e3521bda
#
_cell.length_a   1.000
_cell.length_b   1.000
_cell.length_c   1.000
_cell.angle_alpha   90.00
_cell.angle_beta   90.00
_cell.angle_gamma   90.00
#
_symmetry.space_group_name_H-M   'P 1'
#
loop_
_entity.id
_entity.type
_entity.pdbx_description
1 polymer ?
#
loop_
_entity_poly.entity_id
_entity_poly.type
_entity_poly.pdbx_seq_one_letter_code
_entity_poly.pdbx_strand_id
1 'polypeptide(L)'
;MKVAVLGAGRVGGAMALDLARDSGFQVTVVDLTPEALKPLEGVPNLSLMEADLSDQEAVRRVMADQDLGVGAVPGFMGFRTLQAILEAGRPAVDIAFFPEDPFLLDGLAKAQGLVAIVDAGIAPGCSNLILGRLEELMSETTRFECVVGGLPVVR
;
A
#
# COMPACT_ATOMS: atom_id res chain seq x y z
N MET A 1 7.00 -14.59 5.62
CA MET A 1 7.01 -13.66 4.49
C MET A 1 7.50 -12.31 4.98
N LYS A 2 8.43 -11.66 4.28
CA LYS A 2 8.94 -10.33 4.60
C LYS A 2 8.09 -9.27 3.89
N VAL A 3 7.56 -8.32 4.64
CA VAL A 3 6.65 -7.28 4.13
C VAL A 3 7.21 -5.90 4.45
N ALA A 4 7.39 -5.06 3.44
CA ALA A 4 7.70 -3.65 3.66
C ALA A 4 6.42 -2.81 3.63
N VAL A 5 6.16 -2.05 4.69
CA VAL A 5 5.13 -1.02 4.73
C VAL A 5 5.80 0.34 4.48
N LEU A 6 5.51 0.93 3.34
CA LEU A 6 6.12 2.18 2.88
C LEU A 6 5.23 3.37 3.29
N GLY A 7 5.62 4.02 4.36
CA GLY A 7 4.90 5.09 5.06
C GLY A 7 4.41 4.64 6.43
N ALA A 8 4.85 5.32 7.50
CA ALA A 8 4.48 5.08 8.90
C ALA A 8 3.40 6.06 9.40
N GLY A 9 2.65 6.67 8.48
CA GLY A 9 1.56 7.55 8.82
C GLY A 9 0.41 6.85 9.57
N ARG A 10 -0.70 7.57 9.79
CA ARG A 10 -1.86 7.04 10.55
C ARG A 10 -2.38 5.71 10.05
N VAL A 11 -2.38 5.49 8.74
CA VAL A 11 -2.87 4.26 8.12
C VAL A 11 -1.76 3.22 8.04
N GLY A 12 -0.60 3.57 7.46
CA GLY A 12 0.51 2.63 7.32
C GLY A 12 1.01 2.08 8.65
N GLY A 13 1.11 2.91 9.70
CA GLY A 13 1.45 2.45 11.04
C GLY A 13 0.43 1.46 11.61
N ALA A 14 -0.88 1.70 11.41
CA ALA A 14 -1.92 0.77 11.84
C ALA A 14 -1.86 -0.56 11.07
N MET A 15 -1.63 -0.52 9.76
CA MET A 15 -1.45 -1.71 8.93
C MET A 15 -0.24 -2.52 9.37
N ALA A 16 0.87 -1.85 9.66
CA ALA A 16 2.08 -2.49 10.13
C ALA A 16 1.89 -3.20 11.49
N LEU A 17 1.19 -2.55 12.42
CA LEU A 17 0.85 -3.14 13.71
C LEU A 17 -0.06 -4.38 13.57
N ASP A 18 -1.00 -4.34 12.64
CA ASP A 18 -1.91 -5.47 12.42
C ASP A 18 -1.19 -6.65 11.77
N LEU A 19 -0.40 -6.39 10.72
CA LEU A 19 0.43 -7.40 10.07
C LEU A 19 1.43 -8.05 11.03
N ALA A 20 2.06 -7.27 11.92
CA ALA A 20 3.04 -7.78 12.88
C ALA A 20 2.45 -8.71 13.96
N ARG A 21 1.12 -8.74 14.14
CA ARG A 21 0.44 -9.70 15.02
C ARG A 21 0.46 -11.13 14.49
N ASP A 22 0.56 -11.28 13.19
CA ASP A 22 0.67 -12.60 12.56
C ASP A 22 2.15 -13.01 12.49
N SER A 23 2.51 -14.10 13.15
CA SER A 23 3.87 -14.63 13.16
C SER A 23 4.38 -15.11 11.80
N GLY A 24 3.50 -15.21 10.81
CA GLY A 24 3.86 -15.52 9.42
C GLY A 24 4.53 -14.33 8.70
N PHE A 25 4.45 -13.12 9.26
CA PHE A 25 5.04 -11.92 8.69
C PHE A 25 6.23 -11.39 9.50
N GLN A 26 7.24 -10.94 8.79
CA GLN A 26 8.31 -10.07 9.30
C GLN A 26 8.11 -8.71 8.64
N VAL A 27 7.69 -7.72 9.41
CA VAL A 27 7.28 -6.42 8.88
C VAL A 27 8.43 -5.43 9.01
N THR A 28 8.76 -4.74 7.92
CA THR A 28 9.66 -3.58 7.93
C THR A 28 8.83 -2.34 7.62
N VAL A 29 8.80 -1.39 8.55
CA VAL A 29 8.12 -0.10 8.33
C VAL A 29 9.14 0.95 7.97
N VAL A 30 8.84 1.69 6.92
CA VAL A 30 9.76 2.69 6.35
C VAL A 30 9.10 4.06 6.36
N ASP A 31 9.78 5.06 6.89
CA ASP A 31 9.36 6.47 6.81
C ASP A 31 10.60 7.37 6.80
N LEU A 32 10.41 8.60 6.32
CA LEU A 32 11.46 9.62 6.33
C LEU A 32 11.72 10.16 7.74
N THR A 33 10.68 10.21 8.57
CA THR A 33 10.71 10.88 9.86
C THR A 33 10.80 9.90 11.04
N PRO A 34 11.82 10.01 11.91
CA PRO A 34 11.91 9.20 13.12
C PRO A 34 10.66 9.31 14.01
N GLU A 35 10.02 10.47 14.05
CA GLU A 35 8.81 10.73 14.84
C GLU A 35 7.64 9.86 14.40
N ALA A 36 7.52 9.54 13.10
CA ALA A 36 6.49 8.64 12.58
C ALA A 36 6.76 7.18 12.96
N LEU A 37 8.03 6.81 13.07
CA LEU A 37 8.47 5.45 13.42
C LEU A 37 8.40 5.18 14.94
N LYS A 38 8.65 6.19 15.77
CA LYS A 38 8.75 6.06 17.22
C LYS A 38 7.58 5.32 17.90
N PRO A 39 6.30 5.53 17.53
CA PRO A 39 5.18 4.80 18.12
C PRO A 39 5.20 3.29 17.89
N LEU A 40 6.03 2.82 16.95
CA LEU A 40 6.15 1.43 16.52
C LEU A 40 7.38 0.73 17.12
N GLU A 41 8.18 1.43 17.91
CA GLU A 41 9.37 0.88 18.57
C GLU A 41 9.02 -0.28 19.52
N GLY A 42 9.82 -1.32 19.49
CA GLY A 42 9.68 -2.46 20.40
C GLY A 42 8.52 -3.42 20.09
N VAL A 43 7.79 -3.20 19.00
CA VAL A 43 6.73 -4.12 18.56
C VAL A 43 7.37 -5.41 18.02
N PRO A 44 6.98 -6.61 18.52
CA PRO A 44 7.48 -7.87 18.01
C PRO A 44 7.20 -8.05 16.51
N ASN A 45 8.09 -8.72 15.78
CA ASN A 45 8.02 -8.97 14.34
C ASN A 45 8.03 -7.71 13.45
N LEU A 46 8.35 -6.53 14.02
CA LEU A 46 8.38 -5.25 13.33
C LEU A 46 9.76 -4.62 13.44
N SER A 47 10.34 -4.27 12.31
CA SER A 47 11.60 -3.53 12.16
C SER A 47 11.31 -2.15 11.60
N LEU A 48 12.10 -1.16 12.01
CA LEU A 48 11.95 0.23 11.57
C LEU A 48 13.14 0.61 10.69
N MET A 49 12.85 1.36 9.62
CA MET A 49 13.87 1.84 8.69
C MET A 49 13.60 3.28 8.30
N GLU A 50 14.59 4.14 8.42
CA GLU A 50 14.52 5.51 7.90
C GLU A 50 14.95 5.52 6.43
N ALA A 51 14.08 6.01 5.54
CA ALA A 51 14.41 6.25 4.15
C ALA A 51 13.48 7.30 3.52
N ASP A 52 14.02 8.04 2.56
CA ASP A 52 13.23 8.96 1.73
C ASP A 52 12.50 8.18 0.63
N LEU A 53 11.19 7.98 0.81
CA LEU A 53 10.35 7.28 -0.15
C LEU A 53 9.99 8.11 -1.39
N SER A 54 10.41 9.38 -1.46
CA SER A 54 10.35 10.18 -2.69
C SER A 54 11.47 9.80 -3.67
N ASP A 55 12.56 9.19 -3.17
CA ASP A 55 13.63 8.61 -3.96
C ASP A 55 13.29 7.17 -4.36
N GLN A 56 12.99 6.96 -5.64
CA GLN A 56 12.70 5.62 -6.17
C GLN A 56 13.84 4.61 -5.97
N GLU A 57 15.10 5.09 -5.97
CA GLU A 57 16.24 4.22 -5.71
C GLU A 57 16.27 3.76 -4.25
N ALA A 58 15.88 4.62 -3.31
CA ALA A 58 15.71 4.22 -1.91
C ALA A 58 14.60 3.17 -1.78
N VAL A 59 13.47 3.34 -2.46
CA VAL A 59 12.40 2.34 -2.47
C VAL A 59 12.90 1.00 -3.02
N ARG A 60 13.62 0.98 -4.14
CA ARG A 60 14.19 -0.26 -4.70
C ARG A 60 15.17 -0.94 -3.74
N ARG A 61 16.02 -0.17 -3.05
CA ARG A 61 16.93 -0.71 -2.01
C ARG A 61 16.17 -1.33 -0.86
N VAL A 62 15.14 -0.68 -0.36
CA VAL A 62 14.25 -1.23 0.68
C VAL A 62 13.64 -2.56 0.23
N MET A 63 13.13 -2.59 -1.00
CA MET A 63 12.44 -3.76 -1.54
C MET A 63 13.34 -4.94 -1.88
N ALA A 64 14.65 -4.74 -2.00
CA ALA A 64 15.59 -5.79 -2.42
C ALA A 64 15.52 -7.05 -1.54
N ASP A 65 15.28 -6.91 -0.24
CA ASP A 65 15.20 -8.01 0.74
C ASP A 65 13.75 -8.26 1.24
N GLN A 66 12.74 -7.80 0.52
CA GLN A 66 11.34 -7.99 0.87
C GLN A 66 10.63 -8.91 -0.11
N ASP A 67 9.55 -9.55 0.33
CA ASP A 67 8.71 -10.40 -0.51
C ASP A 67 7.50 -9.64 -1.07
N LEU A 68 7.01 -8.61 -0.36
CA LEU A 68 5.83 -7.82 -0.69
C LEU A 68 6.02 -6.36 -0.25
N GLY A 69 5.60 -5.42 -1.10
CA GLY A 69 5.49 -4.01 -0.77
C GLY A 69 4.04 -3.60 -0.48
N VAL A 70 3.83 -2.88 0.62
CA VAL A 70 2.55 -2.24 0.96
C VAL A 70 2.74 -0.73 0.86
N GLY A 71 2.15 -0.11 -0.16
CA GLY A 71 2.20 1.34 -0.39
C GLY A 71 1.21 2.07 0.51
N ALA A 72 1.72 2.92 1.41
CA ALA A 72 0.92 3.76 2.31
C ALA A 72 1.44 5.20 2.35
N VAL A 73 2.08 5.62 1.26
CA VAL A 73 2.58 6.99 1.05
C VAL A 73 1.44 7.94 0.64
N PRO A 74 1.63 9.27 0.73
CA PRO A 74 0.70 10.24 0.17
C PRO A 74 0.44 10.03 -1.33
N GLY A 75 -0.78 10.31 -1.81
CA GLY A 75 -1.21 10.03 -3.18
C GLY A 75 -0.28 10.57 -4.27
N PHE A 76 0.30 11.77 -4.08
CA PHE A 76 1.24 12.34 -5.06
C PHE A 76 2.56 11.56 -5.23
N MET A 77 2.85 10.63 -4.33
CA MET A 77 4.01 9.72 -4.40
C MET A 77 3.62 8.31 -4.85
N GLY A 78 2.33 7.94 -4.73
CA GLY A 78 1.83 6.57 -4.86
C GLY A 78 2.26 5.89 -6.14
N PHE A 79 2.01 6.50 -7.30
CA PHE A 79 2.35 5.91 -8.61
C PHE A 79 3.85 5.58 -8.74
N ARG A 80 4.72 6.52 -8.34
CA ARG A 80 6.17 6.32 -8.42
C ARG A 80 6.67 5.28 -7.42
N THR A 81 6.06 5.21 -6.24
CA THR A 81 6.37 4.18 -5.24
C THR A 81 5.96 2.81 -5.75
N LEU A 82 4.75 2.67 -6.30
CA LEU A 82 4.28 1.43 -6.93
C LEU A 82 5.20 0.99 -8.06
N GLN A 83 5.58 1.91 -8.95
CA GLN A 83 6.53 1.63 -10.02
C GLN A 83 7.86 1.09 -9.48
N ALA A 84 8.43 1.73 -8.47
CA ALA A 84 9.70 1.32 -7.88
C ALA A 84 9.65 -0.06 -7.20
N ILE A 85 8.50 -0.42 -6.58
CA ILE A 85 8.28 -1.77 -6.02
C ILE A 85 8.29 -2.81 -7.15
N LEU A 86 7.56 -2.55 -8.25
CA LEU A 86 7.51 -3.45 -9.39
C LEU A 86 8.87 -3.56 -10.09
N GLU A 87 9.60 -2.45 -10.26
CA GLU A 87 10.97 -2.46 -10.81
C GLU A 87 11.95 -3.26 -9.95
N ALA A 88 11.73 -3.31 -8.63
CA ALA A 88 12.49 -4.18 -7.73
C ALA A 88 12.12 -5.66 -7.82
N GLY A 89 11.18 -6.03 -8.72
CA GLY A 89 10.74 -7.41 -8.90
C GLY A 89 9.85 -7.92 -7.76
N ARG A 90 9.07 -7.06 -7.13
CA ARG A 90 8.22 -7.42 -5.98
C ARG A 90 6.75 -7.10 -6.24
N PRO A 91 5.82 -7.98 -5.79
CA PRO A 91 4.40 -7.68 -5.81
C PRO A 91 4.06 -6.52 -4.87
N ALA A 92 2.95 -5.86 -5.12
CA ALA A 92 2.52 -4.69 -4.36
C ALA A 92 1.04 -4.75 -3.99
N VAL A 93 0.73 -4.18 -2.81
CA VAL A 93 -0.62 -3.77 -2.43
C VAL A 93 -0.54 -2.29 -2.08
N ASP A 94 -1.33 -1.46 -2.74
CA ASP A 94 -1.25 0.00 -2.60
C ASP A 94 -2.59 0.60 -2.19
N ILE A 95 -2.55 1.46 -1.17
CA ILE A 95 -3.71 2.22 -0.70
C ILE A 95 -3.64 3.70 -1.08
N ALA A 96 -2.55 4.15 -1.70
CA ALA A 96 -2.40 5.53 -2.10
C ALA A 96 -3.36 5.84 -3.26
N PHE A 97 -4.16 6.88 -3.08
CA PHE A 97 -5.06 7.36 -4.12
C PHE A 97 -4.31 8.38 -4.99
N PHE A 98 -3.77 7.93 -6.13
CA PHE A 98 -2.99 8.75 -7.05
C PHE A 98 -3.77 9.02 -8.35
N PRO A 99 -3.50 10.14 -9.04
CA PRO A 99 -4.24 10.55 -10.23
C PRO A 99 -3.83 9.83 -11.52
N GLU A 100 -2.67 9.18 -11.52
CA GLU A 100 -2.16 8.46 -12.68
C GLU A 100 -2.95 7.17 -12.92
N ASP A 101 -3.03 6.73 -14.18
CA ASP A 101 -3.61 5.44 -14.54
C ASP A 101 -2.66 4.30 -14.13
N PRO A 102 -3.04 3.43 -13.18
CA PRO A 102 -2.20 2.31 -12.76
C PRO A 102 -1.92 1.30 -13.87
N PHE A 103 -2.76 1.21 -14.90
CA PHE A 103 -2.54 0.33 -16.03
C PHE A 103 -1.32 0.71 -16.89
N LEU A 104 -0.76 1.91 -16.72
CA LEU A 104 0.53 2.26 -17.31
C LEU A 104 1.67 1.34 -16.82
N LEU A 105 1.51 0.71 -15.66
CA LEU A 105 2.46 -0.25 -15.09
C LEU A 105 2.13 -1.72 -15.40
N ASP A 106 1.02 -2.01 -16.09
CA ASP A 106 0.58 -3.37 -16.42
C ASP A 106 1.63 -4.15 -17.23
N GLY A 107 2.23 -3.49 -18.22
CA GLY A 107 3.30 -4.10 -19.03
C GLY A 107 4.52 -4.48 -18.20
N LEU A 108 4.92 -3.64 -17.23
CA LEU A 108 6.02 -3.93 -16.31
C LEU A 108 5.69 -5.11 -15.39
N ALA A 109 4.50 -5.11 -14.78
CA ALA A 109 4.06 -6.18 -13.89
C ALA A 109 3.99 -7.53 -14.63
N LYS A 110 3.38 -7.58 -15.83
CA LYS A 110 3.28 -8.77 -16.66
C LYS A 110 4.63 -9.31 -17.10
N ALA A 111 5.56 -8.43 -17.50
CA ALA A 111 6.89 -8.84 -17.93
C ALA A 111 7.68 -9.55 -16.83
N GLN A 112 7.39 -9.26 -15.57
CA GLN A 112 8.03 -9.86 -14.39
C GLN A 112 7.16 -10.92 -13.69
N GLY A 113 5.96 -11.21 -14.19
CA GLY A 113 5.02 -12.15 -13.56
C GLY A 113 4.52 -11.70 -12.19
N LEU A 114 4.43 -10.38 -11.96
CA LEU A 114 4.05 -9.78 -10.69
C LEU A 114 2.57 -9.41 -10.65
N VAL A 115 2.03 -9.34 -9.43
CA VAL A 115 0.69 -8.83 -9.14
C VAL A 115 0.81 -7.50 -8.40
N ALA A 116 0.07 -6.51 -8.85
CA ALA A 116 -0.16 -5.25 -8.13
C ALA A 116 -1.65 -5.09 -7.86
N ILE A 117 -2.01 -4.90 -6.60
CA ILE A 117 -3.37 -4.55 -6.18
C ILE A 117 -3.33 -3.08 -5.80
N VAL A 118 -4.10 -2.27 -6.51
CA VAL A 118 -4.21 -0.83 -6.27
C VAL A 118 -5.59 -0.49 -5.72
N ASP A 119 -5.75 0.74 -5.21
CA ASP A 119 -7.00 1.17 -4.59
C ASP A 119 -7.47 0.23 -3.46
N ALA A 120 -6.53 -0.35 -2.73
CA ALA A 120 -6.82 -1.30 -1.65
C ALA A 120 -7.21 -0.63 -0.32
N GLY A 121 -7.75 0.59 -0.39
CA GLY A 121 -8.22 1.36 0.76
C GLY A 121 -9.67 1.06 1.17
N ILE A 122 -10.32 2.05 1.76
CA ILE A 122 -11.75 1.96 2.13
C ILE A 122 -12.63 2.37 0.97
N ALA A 123 -12.37 3.52 0.36
CA ALA A 123 -13.04 4.01 -0.85
C ALA A 123 -12.07 4.92 -1.61
N PRO A 124 -11.53 4.43 -2.71
CA PRO A 124 -11.72 3.11 -3.32
C PRO A 124 -11.12 1.95 -2.50
N GLY A 125 -11.65 0.75 -2.71
CA GLY A 125 -11.18 -0.50 -2.10
C GLY A 125 -12.32 -1.33 -1.50
N CYS A 126 -12.58 -1.22 -0.20
CA CYS A 126 -13.67 -1.97 0.45
C CYS A 126 -15.04 -1.76 -0.21
N SER A 127 -15.33 -0.54 -0.66
CA SER A 127 -16.55 -0.24 -1.40
C SER A 127 -16.70 -1.08 -2.68
N ASN A 128 -15.61 -1.28 -3.40
CA ASN A 128 -15.57 -2.07 -4.64
C ASN A 128 -15.72 -3.57 -4.34
N LEU A 129 -15.06 -4.07 -3.29
CA LEU A 129 -15.19 -5.46 -2.84
C LEU A 129 -16.63 -5.78 -2.40
N ILE A 130 -17.26 -4.86 -1.66
CA ILE A 130 -18.66 -5.01 -1.22
C ILE A 130 -19.59 -5.04 -2.43
N LEU A 131 -19.40 -4.13 -3.40
CA LEU A 131 -20.19 -4.13 -4.63
C LEU A 131 -20.05 -5.45 -5.39
N GLY A 132 -18.82 -5.91 -5.63
CA GLY A 132 -18.58 -7.19 -6.32
C GLY A 132 -19.24 -8.37 -5.61
N ARG A 133 -19.21 -8.40 -4.26
CA ARG A 133 -19.92 -9.43 -3.49
C ARG A 133 -21.44 -9.33 -3.62
N LEU A 134 -21.98 -8.11 -3.62
CA LEU A 134 -23.43 -7.91 -3.80
C LEU A 134 -23.88 -8.34 -5.20
N GLU A 135 -23.14 -8.00 -6.24
CA GLU A 135 -23.43 -8.42 -7.62
C GLU A 135 -23.46 -9.96 -7.77
N GLU A 136 -22.61 -10.67 -7.05
CA GLU A 136 -22.61 -12.14 -7.04
C GLU A 136 -23.89 -12.72 -6.38
N LEU A 137 -24.45 -12.01 -5.41
CA LEU A 137 -25.64 -12.45 -4.64
C LEU A 137 -26.96 -11.99 -5.25
N MET A 138 -26.95 -10.97 -6.11
CA MET A 138 -28.14 -10.36 -6.71
C MET A 138 -28.28 -10.81 -8.17
N SER A 139 -29.51 -10.86 -8.66
CA SER A 139 -29.77 -11.18 -10.06
C SER A 139 -29.42 -10.02 -11.00
N GLU A 140 -29.49 -8.79 -10.51
CA GLU A 140 -29.21 -7.56 -11.24
C GLU A 140 -28.91 -6.43 -10.25
N THR A 141 -27.88 -5.62 -10.52
CA THR A 141 -27.60 -4.38 -9.80
C THR A 141 -27.93 -3.18 -10.69
N THR A 142 -29.05 -2.51 -10.43
CA THR A 142 -29.51 -1.37 -11.22
C THR A 142 -28.95 -0.03 -10.74
N ARG A 143 -28.50 0.05 -9.49
CA ARG A 143 -27.93 1.26 -8.89
C ARG A 143 -27.03 0.92 -7.71
N PHE A 144 -25.89 1.59 -7.66
CA PHE A 144 -24.98 1.59 -6.54
C PHE A 144 -24.64 3.03 -6.14
N GLU A 145 -24.69 3.31 -4.85
CA GLU A 145 -24.28 4.60 -4.29
C GLU A 145 -23.31 4.37 -3.14
N CYS A 146 -22.14 5.03 -3.21
CA CYS A 146 -21.16 5.03 -2.13
C CYS A 146 -20.90 6.48 -1.70
N VAL A 147 -21.24 6.80 -0.46
CA VAL A 147 -21.00 8.13 0.11
C VAL A 147 -19.75 8.07 0.97
N VAL A 148 -18.76 8.88 0.62
CA VAL A 148 -17.47 8.94 1.30
C VAL A 148 -17.32 10.28 2.02
N GLY A 149 -17.08 10.22 3.33
CA GLY A 149 -16.77 11.38 4.16
C GLY A 149 -15.29 11.47 4.50
N GLY A 150 -14.89 12.54 5.22
CA GLY A 150 -13.53 12.69 5.72
C GLY A 150 -12.48 13.05 4.67
N LEU A 151 -12.90 13.63 3.55
CA LEU A 151 -11.97 14.15 2.55
C LEU A 151 -11.04 15.22 3.16
N PRO A 152 -9.75 15.27 2.75
CA PRO A 152 -8.82 16.26 3.27
C PRO A 152 -9.32 17.67 2.95
N VAL A 153 -9.27 18.54 3.95
CA VAL A 153 -9.51 19.97 3.71
C VAL A 153 -8.34 20.51 2.91
N VAL A 154 -8.61 21.07 1.76
CA VAL A 154 -7.61 21.77 0.96
C VAL A 154 -7.06 22.91 1.84
N ARG A 155 -5.77 22.86 2.15
CA ARG A 155 -5.05 23.94 2.85
C ARG A 155 -4.44 24.87 1.86
#